data_00589b26b05fd8645691a35596934d21
#
_entry.id   00589b26b05fd8645691a35596934d21
#
_cell.length_a   1.000
_cell.length_b   1.000
_cell.length_c   1.000
_cell.angle_alpha   90.00
_cell.angle_beta   90.00
_cell.angle_gamma   90.00
#
_symmetry.space_group_name_H-M   'P 1'
#
loop_
_entity.id
_entity.type
_entity.pdbx_description
1 polymer ?
#
loop_
_entity_poly.entity_id
_entity_poly.type
_entity_poly.pdbx_seq_one_letter_code
_entity_poly.pdbx_strand_id
1 'polypeptide(L)'
;MGCVGEVTVSVLMLTYNRQNMVKRAIESILSQTFSDFEFIIVDNGSTDKSGAIAEEYAAKDSRIQVIHRPRGSISAGRNSALDAAQGKYVAFIDDDDWTEPDFLEFLVHLVEETGADVAICGAAGRVFDERLVLSPEEAVSELLWRRRYNVQFPTKLIRRTLMDRFRFPSEGKYDDIALMPQLLASAKLVAYHGLPKYTFERHTGNNSAWTTNHRLLTPETLNEYLLVYRRRTQWLTKRFPESADKWQYFEWSFMISMVEKIQRLELSACRPQLEAMLTELRAARAAFLACPEILDFEKDWMEQYVG
;
A
#
# COMPACT_ATOMS: atom_id res chain seq x y z
N MET A 1 -23.13 -34.28 1.13
CA MET A 1 -22.49 -33.06 0.62
C MET A 1 -22.28 -32.20 1.85
N GLY A 2 -21.06 -32.24 2.41
CA GLY A 2 -20.71 -31.35 3.52
C GLY A 2 -20.69 -29.93 2.98
N CYS A 3 -21.31 -28.98 3.69
CA CYS A 3 -21.10 -27.57 3.46
C CYS A 3 -19.60 -27.33 3.61
N VAL A 4 -18.93 -27.02 2.50
CA VAL A 4 -17.57 -26.43 2.56
C VAL A 4 -17.78 -25.12 3.31
N GLY A 5 -17.33 -25.05 4.55
CA GLY A 5 -17.41 -23.81 5.34
C GLY A 5 -16.75 -22.69 4.55
N GLU A 6 -17.40 -21.53 4.51
CA GLU A 6 -16.85 -20.36 3.83
C GLU A 6 -15.55 -19.98 4.55
N VAL A 7 -14.41 -20.02 3.82
CA VAL A 7 -13.07 -19.66 4.37
C VAL A 7 -13.11 -18.22 4.87
N THR A 8 -12.57 -17.98 6.06
CA THR A 8 -12.60 -16.63 6.63
C THR A 8 -11.61 -15.68 5.96
N VAL A 9 -10.37 -16.11 5.72
CA VAL A 9 -9.32 -15.23 5.16
C VAL A 9 -8.66 -15.86 3.94
N SER A 10 -8.58 -15.13 2.82
CA SER A 10 -7.63 -15.43 1.74
C SER A 10 -6.37 -14.59 1.94
N VAL A 11 -5.25 -15.25 2.20
CA VAL A 11 -3.93 -14.60 2.20
C VAL A 11 -3.38 -14.66 0.78
N LEU A 12 -2.94 -13.52 0.24
CA LEU A 12 -2.51 -13.38 -1.14
C LEU A 12 -1.03 -12.97 -1.19
N MET A 13 -0.21 -13.75 -1.89
CA MET A 13 1.20 -13.47 -2.11
C MET A 13 1.54 -13.52 -3.59
N LEU A 14 2.29 -12.53 -4.07
CA LEU A 14 2.91 -12.55 -5.39
C LEU A 14 4.40 -12.78 -5.22
N THR A 15 4.98 -13.73 -5.97
CA THR A 15 6.43 -13.96 -5.96
C THR A 15 7.03 -13.87 -7.36
N TYR A 16 8.26 -13.33 -7.41
CA TYR A 16 9.07 -13.30 -8.61
C TYR A 16 10.56 -13.24 -8.28
N ASN A 17 11.29 -14.33 -8.56
CA ASN A 17 12.75 -14.44 -8.33
C ASN A 17 13.17 -14.07 -6.89
N ARG A 18 12.57 -14.72 -5.90
CA ARG A 18 12.77 -14.53 -4.45
C ARG A 18 13.13 -15.83 -3.71
N GLN A 19 13.83 -16.78 -4.37
CA GLN A 19 14.15 -18.10 -3.79
C GLN A 19 14.81 -18.05 -2.40
N ASN A 20 15.50 -16.95 -2.05
CA ASN A 20 16.19 -16.82 -0.78
C ASN A 20 15.29 -16.20 0.34
N MET A 21 14.11 -15.70 0.00
CA MET A 21 13.23 -14.97 0.92
C MET A 21 11.84 -15.60 1.04
N VAL A 22 11.28 -16.08 -0.07
CA VAL A 22 9.92 -16.60 -0.18
C VAL A 22 9.59 -17.68 0.85
N LYS A 23 10.56 -18.50 1.23
CA LYS A 23 10.41 -19.53 2.27
C LYS A 23 9.97 -18.91 3.61
N ARG A 24 10.66 -17.84 4.07
CA ARG A 24 10.34 -17.14 5.31
C ARG A 24 8.93 -16.57 5.30
N ALA A 25 8.54 -15.93 4.20
CA ALA A 25 7.19 -15.38 4.03
C ALA A 25 6.13 -16.49 4.15
N ILE A 26 6.31 -17.62 3.44
CA ILE A 26 5.40 -18.78 3.51
C ILE A 26 5.31 -19.31 4.95
N GLU A 27 6.44 -19.55 5.60
CA GLU A 27 6.49 -20.12 6.96
C GLU A 27 5.81 -19.19 7.98
N SER A 28 5.92 -17.86 7.82
CA SER A 28 5.27 -16.91 8.70
C SER A 28 3.73 -16.95 8.62
N ILE A 29 3.18 -17.28 7.45
CA ILE A 29 1.74 -17.48 7.27
C ILE A 29 1.30 -18.86 7.76
N LEU A 30 2.08 -19.89 7.51
CA LEU A 30 1.71 -21.25 7.97
C LEU A 30 1.75 -21.39 9.49
N SER A 31 2.54 -20.56 10.18
CA SER A 31 2.65 -20.53 11.65
C SER A 31 1.58 -19.67 12.35
N GLN A 32 0.60 -19.13 11.62
CA GLN A 32 -0.45 -18.29 12.20
C GLN A 32 -1.31 -19.07 13.21
N THR A 33 -1.65 -18.42 14.34
CA THR A 33 -2.57 -18.95 15.36
C THR A 33 -3.99 -19.11 14.84
N PHE A 34 -4.40 -18.25 13.93
CA PHE A 34 -5.66 -18.33 13.21
C PHE A 34 -5.55 -19.37 12.08
N SER A 35 -6.39 -20.41 12.06
CA SER A 35 -6.27 -21.55 11.15
C SER A 35 -7.23 -21.53 9.96
N ASP A 36 -8.33 -20.76 10.03
CA ASP A 36 -9.36 -20.73 8.99
C ASP A 36 -9.00 -19.73 7.87
N PHE A 37 -7.99 -20.10 7.10
CA PHE A 37 -7.53 -19.33 5.94
C PHE A 37 -7.14 -20.25 4.78
N GLU A 38 -7.17 -19.71 3.57
CA GLU A 38 -6.47 -20.20 2.40
C GLU A 38 -5.29 -19.30 2.06
N PHE A 39 -4.24 -19.85 1.45
CA PHE A 39 -3.05 -19.12 1.07
C PHE A 39 -2.78 -19.25 -0.43
N ILE A 40 -3.01 -18.20 -1.18
CA ILE A 40 -2.88 -18.17 -2.64
C ILE A 40 -1.54 -17.53 -2.98
N ILE A 41 -0.64 -18.32 -3.56
CA ILE A 41 0.70 -17.90 -3.98
C ILE A 41 0.71 -17.82 -5.50
N VAL A 42 0.92 -16.64 -6.05
CA VAL A 42 1.05 -16.45 -7.50
C VAL A 42 2.53 -16.32 -7.85
N ASP A 43 3.07 -17.32 -8.53
CA ASP A 43 4.38 -17.23 -9.16
C ASP A 43 4.26 -16.49 -10.50
N ASN A 44 4.78 -15.29 -10.57
CA ASN A 44 4.66 -14.37 -11.70
C ASN A 44 5.76 -14.62 -12.77
N GLY A 45 6.06 -15.89 -13.03
CA GLY A 45 7.02 -16.34 -14.04
C GLY A 45 8.46 -16.31 -13.55
N SER A 46 8.72 -16.79 -12.33
CA SER A 46 10.08 -16.93 -11.80
C SER A 46 10.94 -17.85 -12.65
N THR A 47 12.21 -17.51 -12.77
CA THR A 47 13.24 -18.31 -13.43
C THR A 47 14.20 -18.99 -12.46
N ASP A 48 14.05 -18.66 -11.16
CA ASP A 48 14.76 -19.28 -10.05
C ASP A 48 13.89 -20.36 -9.36
N LYS A 49 14.24 -20.77 -8.15
CA LYS A 49 13.51 -21.81 -7.41
C LYS A 49 12.24 -21.32 -6.67
N SER A 50 11.83 -20.05 -6.82
CA SER A 50 10.70 -19.49 -6.06
C SER A 50 9.41 -20.28 -6.25
N GLY A 51 9.04 -20.58 -7.50
CA GLY A 51 7.85 -21.37 -7.82
C GLY A 51 7.95 -22.80 -7.29
N ALA A 52 9.12 -23.46 -7.44
CA ALA A 52 9.34 -24.82 -6.91
C ALA A 52 9.24 -24.88 -5.38
N ILE A 53 9.74 -23.86 -4.68
CA ILE A 53 9.60 -23.75 -3.22
C ILE A 53 8.11 -23.63 -2.84
N ALA A 54 7.33 -22.81 -3.53
CA ALA A 54 5.90 -22.67 -3.26
C ALA A 54 5.16 -24.01 -3.44
N GLU A 55 5.47 -24.77 -4.51
CA GLU A 55 4.90 -26.11 -4.75
C GLU A 55 5.30 -27.14 -3.67
N GLU A 56 6.54 -27.08 -3.16
CA GLU A 56 6.95 -27.95 -2.05
C GLU A 56 6.12 -27.73 -0.78
N TYR A 57 5.71 -26.50 -0.51
CA TYR A 57 4.82 -26.17 0.62
C TYR A 57 3.37 -26.56 0.33
N ALA A 58 2.87 -26.32 -0.89
CA ALA A 58 1.53 -26.73 -1.30
C ALA A 58 1.32 -28.25 -1.22
N ALA A 59 2.36 -29.05 -1.51
CA ALA A 59 2.32 -30.49 -1.35
C ALA A 59 2.21 -30.95 0.12
N LYS A 60 2.53 -30.09 1.09
CA LYS A 60 2.53 -30.41 2.53
C LYS A 60 1.35 -29.80 3.29
N ASP A 61 0.77 -28.73 2.77
CA ASP A 61 -0.33 -28.00 3.41
C ASP A 61 -1.44 -27.70 2.40
N SER A 62 -2.59 -28.32 2.56
CA SER A 62 -3.73 -28.21 1.66
C SER A 62 -4.39 -26.81 1.63
N ARG A 63 -4.02 -25.91 2.55
CA ARG A 63 -4.48 -24.51 2.54
C ARG A 63 -3.79 -23.69 1.45
N ILE A 64 -2.66 -24.17 0.90
CA ILE A 64 -1.88 -23.46 -0.10
C ILE A 64 -2.38 -23.84 -1.51
N GLN A 65 -2.64 -22.81 -2.31
CA GLN A 65 -2.85 -22.90 -3.75
C GLN A 65 -1.74 -22.13 -4.47
N VAL A 66 -1.03 -22.76 -5.40
CA VAL A 66 -0.04 -22.11 -6.24
C VAL A 66 -0.62 -21.87 -7.65
N ILE A 67 -0.41 -20.65 -8.16
CA ILE A 67 -0.82 -20.27 -9.52
C ILE A 67 0.43 -19.82 -10.28
N HIS A 68 0.83 -20.56 -11.28
CA HIS A 68 1.92 -20.17 -12.18
C HIS A 68 1.41 -19.32 -13.33
N ARG A 69 2.08 -18.22 -13.59
CA ARG A 69 1.78 -17.30 -14.70
C ARG A 69 3.02 -17.01 -15.53
N PRO A 70 2.87 -16.71 -16.82
CA PRO A 70 3.92 -16.00 -17.55
C PRO A 70 4.25 -14.69 -16.83
N ARG A 71 5.50 -14.23 -16.94
CA ARG A 71 5.90 -12.94 -16.38
C ARG A 71 4.96 -11.82 -16.82
N GLY A 72 4.47 -11.06 -15.85
CA GLY A 72 3.56 -9.94 -16.05
C GLY A 72 3.81 -8.81 -15.04
N SER A 73 2.94 -7.80 -15.04
CA SER A 73 2.99 -6.75 -14.03
C SER A 73 2.61 -7.28 -12.64
N ILE A 74 3.01 -6.56 -11.58
CA ILE A 74 2.59 -6.83 -10.20
C ILE A 74 1.07 -6.83 -10.09
N SER A 75 0.43 -5.81 -10.67
CA SER A 75 -1.03 -5.67 -10.70
C SER A 75 -1.74 -6.89 -11.31
N ALA A 76 -1.22 -7.40 -12.43
CA ALA A 76 -1.79 -8.57 -13.08
C ALA A 76 -1.66 -9.85 -12.21
N GLY A 77 -0.54 -9.99 -11.49
CA GLY A 77 -0.35 -11.09 -10.52
C GLY A 77 -1.30 -10.96 -9.32
N ARG A 78 -1.41 -9.77 -8.74
CA ARG A 78 -2.35 -9.49 -7.63
C ARG A 78 -3.80 -9.73 -8.03
N ASN A 79 -4.20 -9.32 -9.25
CA ASN A 79 -5.54 -9.59 -9.76
C ASN A 79 -5.81 -11.10 -9.92
N SER A 80 -4.82 -11.89 -10.37
CA SER A 80 -4.97 -13.34 -10.44
C SER A 80 -5.15 -13.98 -9.06
N ALA A 81 -4.47 -13.48 -8.03
CA ALA A 81 -4.68 -13.94 -6.67
C ALA A 81 -6.09 -13.58 -6.17
N LEU A 82 -6.56 -12.37 -6.45
CA LEU A 82 -7.93 -11.93 -6.10
C LEU A 82 -9.01 -12.73 -6.80
N ASP A 83 -8.80 -13.11 -8.07
CA ASP A 83 -9.77 -13.91 -8.83
C ASP A 83 -9.93 -15.34 -8.26
N ALA A 84 -8.90 -15.86 -7.60
CA ALA A 84 -8.93 -17.16 -6.93
C ALA A 84 -9.43 -17.11 -5.48
N ALA A 85 -9.44 -15.93 -4.85
CA ALA A 85 -9.78 -15.74 -3.44
C ALA A 85 -11.25 -16.07 -3.14
N GLN A 86 -11.49 -16.88 -2.11
CA GLN A 86 -12.83 -17.32 -1.68
C GLN A 86 -13.17 -16.80 -0.27
N GLY A 87 -12.19 -16.35 0.51
CA GLY A 87 -12.36 -15.90 1.88
C GLY A 87 -13.28 -14.69 2.02
N LYS A 88 -13.92 -14.57 3.17
CA LYS A 88 -14.73 -13.40 3.55
C LYS A 88 -13.90 -12.12 3.58
N TYR A 89 -12.63 -12.25 3.91
CA TYR A 89 -11.63 -11.17 3.92
C TYR A 89 -10.41 -11.55 3.09
N VAL A 90 -9.67 -10.54 2.63
CA VAL A 90 -8.39 -10.70 1.96
C VAL A 90 -7.28 -9.97 2.73
N ALA A 91 -6.12 -10.60 2.84
CA ALA A 91 -4.89 -10.02 3.36
C ALA A 91 -3.78 -10.22 2.33
N PHE A 92 -2.82 -9.30 2.29
CA PHE A 92 -1.66 -9.40 1.38
C PHE A 92 -0.38 -9.57 2.20
N ILE A 93 0.55 -10.34 1.66
CA ILE A 93 1.92 -10.44 2.14
C ILE A 93 2.87 -10.34 0.94
N ASP A 94 3.95 -9.58 1.08
CA ASP A 94 5.03 -9.54 0.09
C ASP A 94 6.00 -10.70 0.33
N ASP A 95 6.62 -11.21 -0.73
CA ASP A 95 7.43 -12.45 -0.75
C ASP A 95 8.82 -12.31 -0.09
N ASP A 96 9.16 -11.10 0.34
CA ASP A 96 10.38 -10.75 1.07
C ASP A 96 10.12 -10.38 2.55
N ASP A 97 8.86 -10.29 2.98
CA ASP A 97 8.42 -9.87 4.31
C ASP A 97 8.08 -11.07 5.24
N TRP A 98 7.63 -10.77 6.47
CA TRP A 98 7.05 -11.76 7.38
C TRP A 98 6.09 -11.13 8.39
N THR A 99 5.29 -11.97 9.03
CA THR A 99 4.27 -11.56 10.00
C THR A 99 4.51 -12.18 11.37
N GLU A 100 3.99 -11.54 12.43
CA GLU A 100 3.89 -12.13 13.74
C GLU A 100 2.90 -13.31 13.74
N PRO A 101 3.06 -14.30 14.63
CA PRO A 101 2.20 -15.50 14.65
C PRO A 101 0.71 -15.22 14.84
N ASP A 102 0.33 -14.10 15.43
CA ASP A 102 -1.06 -13.71 15.70
C ASP A 102 -1.58 -12.62 14.71
N PHE A 103 -0.90 -12.38 13.59
CA PHE A 103 -1.25 -11.33 12.64
C PHE A 103 -2.68 -11.49 12.08
N LEU A 104 -3.06 -12.68 11.62
CA LEU A 104 -4.40 -12.92 11.08
C LEU A 104 -5.46 -12.85 12.18
N GLU A 105 -5.23 -13.50 13.32
CA GLU A 105 -6.14 -13.48 14.45
C GLU A 105 -6.41 -12.08 14.95
N PHE A 106 -5.36 -11.26 15.07
CA PHE A 106 -5.43 -9.87 15.49
C PHE A 106 -6.30 -9.03 14.53
N LEU A 107 -6.09 -9.16 13.23
CA LEU A 107 -6.84 -8.39 12.23
C LEU A 107 -8.30 -8.87 12.11
N VAL A 108 -8.54 -10.17 12.16
CA VAL A 108 -9.90 -10.75 12.16
C VAL A 108 -10.68 -10.27 13.37
N HIS A 109 -10.08 -10.36 14.58
CA HIS A 109 -10.71 -9.87 15.79
C HIS A 109 -11.06 -8.37 15.68
N LEU A 110 -10.15 -7.56 15.13
CA LEU A 110 -10.35 -6.12 14.99
C LEU A 110 -11.52 -5.78 14.04
N VAL A 111 -11.68 -6.48 12.90
CA VAL A 111 -12.83 -6.24 12.00
C VAL A 111 -14.14 -6.76 12.59
N GLU A 112 -14.12 -7.88 13.31
CA GLU A 112 -15.33 -8.47 13.88
C GLU A 112 -15.86 -7.67 15.06
N GLU A 113 -14.98 -7.20 15.94
CA GLU A 113 -15.35 -6.38 17.08
C GLU A 113 -15.88 -5.00 16.67
N THR A 114 -15.30 -4.39 15.64
CA THR A 114 -15.67 -3.02 15.21
C THR A 114 -16.76 -2.98 14.12
N GLY A 115 -16.99 -4.10 13.45
CA GLY A 115 -17.85 -4.16 12.26
C GLY A 115 -17.25 -3.43 11.05
N ALA A 116 -15.95 -3.12 11.07
CA ALA A 116 -15.26 -2.41 10.01
C ALA A 116 -15.14 -3.25 8.72
N ASP A 117 -14.98 -2.59 7.59
CA ASP A 117 -14.68 -3.24 6.31
C ASP A 117 -13.18 -3.44 6.11
N VAL A 118 -12.34 -2.67 6.81
CA VAL A 118 -10.89 -2.75 6.77
C VAL A 118 -10.32 -2.70 8.18
N ALA A 119 -9.45 -3.65 8.54
CA ALA A 119 -8.59 -3.56 9.72
C ALA A 119 -7.15 -3.29 9.32
N ILE A 120 -6.45 -2.51 10.13
CA ILE A 120 -5.06 -2.10 9.89
C ILE A 120 -4.25 -2.32 11.16
N CYS A 121 -3.14 -3.05 11.08
CA CYS A 121 -2.16 -3.19 12.16
C CYS A 121 -0.93 -2.30 11.95
N GLY A 122 -0.10 -2.18 12.97
CA GLY A 122 1.21 -1.57 12.88
C GLY A 122 2.24 -2.46 12.17
N ALA A 123 3.36 -1.85 11.80
CA ALA A 123 4.53 -2.54 11.28
C ALA A 123 5.73 -2.38 12.24
N ALA A 124 6.68 -3.31 12.19
CA ALA A 124 7.89 -3.27 12.99
C ALA A 124 8.65 -1.93 12.83
N GLY A 125 9.27 -1.46 13.91
CA GLY A 125 9.98 -0.19 13.95
C GLY A 125 9.15 1.03 14.30
N ARG A 126 7.81 0.93 14.37
CA ARG A 126 6.90 1.96 14.90
C ARG A 126 5.83 1.31 15.74
N VAL A 127 5.76 1.66 17.01
CA VAL A 127 4.72 1.16 17.92
C VAL A 127 3.81 2.33 18.27
N PHE A 128 2.55 2.20 17.90
CA PHE A 128 1.48 3.09 18.36
C PHE A 128 0.42 2.21 19.01
N ASP A 129 0.44 2.13 20.32
CA ASP A 129 -0.62 1.42 21.06
C ASP A 129 -1.89 2.29 21.14
N GLU A 130 -2.36 2.67 19.95
CA GLU A 130 -3.57 3.43 19.74
C GLU A 130 -4.58 2.59 18.97
N ARG A 131 -5.83 2.64 19.38
CA ARG A 131 -6.93 1.99 18.73
C ARG A 131 -7.95 3.01 18.24
N LEU A 132 -8.25 3.00 16.95
CA LEU A 132 -9.13 3.95 16.29
C LEU A 132 -10.18 3.23 15.45
N VAL A 133 -11.39 3.77 15.42
CA VAL A 133 -12.42 3.43 14.43
C VAL A 133 -12.73 4.70 13.67
N LEU A 134 -12.41 4.68 12.39
CA LEU A 134 -12.36 5.87 11.53
C LEU A 134 -13.47 5.81 10.50
N SER A 135 -14.09 6.94 10.23
CA SER A 135 -14.89 7.16 9.03
C SER A 135 -14.00 7.07 7.77
N PRO A 136 -14.59 6.89 6.58
CA PRO A 136 -13.83 6.81 5.33
C PRO A 136 -12.93 8.03 5.09
N GLU A 137 -13.42 9.22 5.40
CA GLU A 137 -12.67 10.46 5.21
C GLU A 137 -11.50 10.61 6.19
N GLU A 138 -11.71 10.29 7.47
CA GLU A 138 -10.66 10.26 8.48
C GLU A 138 -9.59 9.23 8.12
N ALA A 139 -9.99 8.04 7.67
CA ALA A 139 -9.07 6.99 7.26
C ALA A 139 -8.20 7.43 6.07
N VAL A 140 -8.78 8.10 5.08
CA VAL A 140 -8.01 8.67 3.96
C VAL A 140 -7.07 9.77 4.45
N SER A 141 -7.52 10.64 5.36
CA SER A 141 -6.69 11.70 5.93
C SER A 141 -5.46 11.11 6.65
N GLU A 142 -5.65 10.11 7.51
CA GLU A 142 -4.56 9.42 8.20
C GLU A 142 -3.60 8.72 7.22
N LEU A 143 -4.13 8.12 6.16
CA LEU A 143 -3.34 7.51 5.10
C LEU A 143 -2.41 8.54 4.42
N LEU A 144 -2.92 9.72 4.11
CA LEU A 144 -2.16 10.76 3.40
C LEU A 144 -1.13 11.43 4.31
N TRP A 145 -1.42 11.55 5.60
CA TRP A 145 -0.47 11.98 6.62
C TRP A 145 0.69 10.99 6.84
N ARG A 146 0.50 9.70 6.52
CA ARG A 146 1.51 8.64 6.69
C ARG A 146 2.09 8.55 8.12
N ARG A 147 1.33 8.95 9.13
CA ARG A 147 1.77 8.92 10.53
C ARG A 147 1.63 7.54 11.12
N ARG A 148 0.46 6.92 10.97
CA ARG A 148 0.08 5.63 11.56
C ARG A 148 0.26 4.48 10.60
N TYR A 149 -0.18 4.64 9.36
CA TYR A 149 -0.11 3.63 8.30
C TYR A 149 0.15 4.27 6.94
N ASN A 150 0.38 3.46 5.94
CA ASN A 150 0.73 3.87 4.60
C ASN A 150 -0.15 3.19 3.54
N VAL A 151 0.11 3.50 2.26
CA VAL A 151 -0.67 3.00 1.11
C VAL A 151 -0.45 1.51 0.80
N GLN A 152 0.58 0.86 1.34
CA GLN A 152 0.89 -0.53 1.04
C GLN A 152 -0.23 -1.47 1.49
N PHE A 153 -0.52 -2.51 0.70
CA PHE A 153 -1.56 -3.50 0.99
C PHE A 153 -1.22 -4.40 2.20
N PRO A 154 0.02 -4.86 2.40
CA PRO A 154 0.40 -5.51 3.64
C PRO A 154 0.06 -4.66 4.87
N THR A 155 -0.12 -5.29 6.02
CA THR A 155 -0.69 -4.74 7.27
C THR A 155 -2.22 -4.58 7.30
N LYS A 156 -2.92 -4.96 6.26
CA LYS A 156 -4.37 -4.75 6.16
C LYS A 156 -5.14 -6.04 5.91
N LEU A 157 -6.29 -6.16 6.57
CA LEU A 157 -7.34 -7.13 6.28
C LEU A 157 -8.52 -6.38 5.70
N ILE A 158 -8.98 -6.79 4.52
CA ILE A 158 -9.99 -6.06 3.74
C ILE A 158 -11.18 -6.99 3.49
N ARG A 159 -12.39 -6.55 3.75
CA ARG A 159 -13.60 -7.29 3.40
C ARG A 159 -13.62 -7.57 1.90
N ARG A 160 -13.77 -8.84 1.49
CA ARG A 160 -13.70 -9.22 0.07
C ARG A 160 -14.74 -8.50 -0.78
N THR A 161 -15.98 -8.35 -0.31
CA THR A 161 -17.01 -7.61 -1.05
C THR A 161 -16.71 -6.13 -1.28
N LEU A 162 -15.82 -5.52 -0.46
CA LEU A 162 -15.27 -4.20 -0.74
C LEU A 162 -14.15 -4.30 -1.78
N MET A 163 -13.21 -5.24 -1.62
CA MET A 163 -12.08 -5.42 -2.53
C MET A 163 -12.54 -5.80 -3.95
N ASP A 164 -13.59 -6.60 -4.09
CA ASP A 164 -14.17 -7.03 -5.38
C ASP A 164 -14.65 -5.88 -6.26
N ARG A 165 -14.91 -4.70 -5.67
CA ARG A 165 -15.29 -3.48 -6.39
C ARG A 165 -14.10 -2.82 -7.09
N PHE A 166 -12.89 -3.28 -6.82
CA PHE A 166 -11.64 -2.71 -7.28
C PHE A 166 -10.79 -3.75 -7.98
N ARG A 167 -9.94 -3.27 -8.89
CA ARG A 167 -8.89 -4.07 -9.53
C ARG A 167 -7.61 -3.25 -9.55
N PHE A 168 -6.50 -3.93 -9.37
CA PHE A 168 -5.21 -3.30 -9.60
C PHE A 168 -5.09 -2.88 -11.06
N PRO A 169 -4.68 -1.63 -11.34
CA PRO A 169 -4.63 -1.10 -12.71
C PRO A 169 -3.63 -1.91 -13.55
N SER A 170 -3.97 -2.16 -14.82
CA SER A 170 -3.10 -2.89 -15.75
C SER A 170 -1.83 -2.14 -16.11
N GLU A 171 -1.85 -0.81 -15.97
CA GLU A 171 -0.75 0.10 -16.30
C GLU A 171 -0.30 0.86 -15.06
N GLY A 172 1.00 1.20 -15.00
CA GLY A 172 1.62 1.93 -13.90
C GLY A 172 2.30 1.03 -12.87
N LYS A 173 3.23 1.63 -12.11
CA LYS A 173 4.03 0.93 -11.09
C LYS A 173 3.53 1.16 -9.65
N TYR A 174 2.63 2.14 -9.47
CA TYR A 174 2.22 2.64 -8.15
C TYR A 174 0.72 2.43 -7.93
N ASP A 175 0.32 1.17 -8.12
CA ASP A 175 -1.05 0.70 -7.99
C ASP A 175 -1.61 0.88 -6.58
N ASP A 176 -0.78 0.76 -5.55
CA ASP A 176 -1.14 0.97 -4.16
C ASP A 176 -1.49 2.45 -3.86
N ILE A 177 -0.72 3.41 -4.40
CA ILE A 177 -0.99 4.86 -4.24
C ILE A 177 -2.31 5.25 -4.91
N ALA A 178 -2.61 4.62 -6.04
CA ALA A 178 -3.84 4.88 -6.77
C ALA A 178 -5.07 4.25 -6.09
N LEU A 179 -4.94 3.02 -5.60
CA LEU A 179 -6.06 2.17 -5.20
C LEU A 179 -6.41 2.30 -3.72
N MET A 180 -5.42 2.33 -2.82
CA MET A 180 -5.68 2.33 -1.38
C MET A 180 -6.54 3.51 -0.90
N PRO A 181 -6.32 4.77 -1.35
CA PRO A 181 -7.21 5.89 -0.97
C PRO A 181 -8.66 5.69 -1.41
N GLN A 182 -8.88 5.11 -2.61
CA GLN A 182 -10.23 4.84 -3.12
C GLN A 182 -10.91 3.73 -2.32
N LEU A 183 -10.16 2.70 -1.94
CA LEU A 183 -10.63 1.59 -1.14
C LEU A 183 -11.08 2.06 0.24
N LEU A 184 -10.23 2.80 0.96
CA LEU A 184 -10.58 3.34 2.27
C LEU A 184 -11.75 4.32 2.21
N ALA A 185 -11.79 5.20 1.20
CA ALA A 185 -12.90 6.12 0.97
C ALA A 185 -14.24 5.44 0.64
N SER A 186 -14.21 4.16 0.26
CA SER A 186 -15.38 3.35 -0.09
C SER A 186 -15.80 2.36 0.99
N ALA A 187 -15.00 2.21 2.04
CA ALA A 187 -15.34 1.42 3.23
C ALA A 187 -16.47 2.08 4.01
N LYS A 188 -17.16 1.31 4.87
CA LYS A 188 -18.11 1.88 5.85
C LYS A 188 -17.36 2.44 7.06
N LEU A 189 -16.45 1.64 7.59
CA LEU A 189 -15.57 1.98 8.70
C LEU A 189 -14.19 1.34 8.45
N VAL A 190 -13.16 1.98 8.99
CA VAL A 190 -11.78 1.49 9.00
C VAL A 190 -11.32 1.41 10.46
N ALA A 191 -10.90 0.23 10.89
CA ALA A 191 -10.35 0.03 12.23
C ALA A 191 -8.82 0.00 12.16
N TYR A 192 -8.18 0.71 13.05
CA TYR A 192 -6.73 0.72 13.21
C TYR A 192 -6.36 0.35 14.65
N HIS A 193 -5.36 -0.52 14.80
CA HIS A 193 -4.69 -0.75 16.06
C HIS A 193 -3.19 -0.90 15.81
N GLY A 194 -2.40 0.05 16.28
CA GLY A 194 -1.01 0.27 15.88
C GLY A 194 0.02 -0.72 16.42
N LEU A 195 -0.39 -1.87 16.99
CA LEU A 195 0.55 -2.91 17.42
C LEU A 195 1.24 -3.53 16.20
N PRO A 196 2.58 -3.70 16.25
CA PRO A 196 3.34 -4.23 15.13
C PRO A 196 3.06 -5.73 14.94
N LYS A 197 2.42 -6.08 13.83
CA LYS A 197 2.12 -7.47 13.45
C LYS A 197 2.74 -7.85 12.10
N TYR A 198 3.40 -6.91 11.44
CA TYR A 198 4.01 -7.09 10.13
C TYR A 198 5.42 -6.50 10.10
N THR A 199 6.37 -7.15 9.43
CA THR A 199 7.73 -6.66 9.25
C THR A 199 8.07 -6.55 7.78
N PHE A 200 8.39 -5.30 7.37
CA PHE A 200 8.90 -4.99 6.03
C PHE A 200 10.42 -5.22 5.98
N GLU A 201 10.87 -6.14 5.12
CA GLU A 201 12.30 -6.34 4.87
C GLU A 201 12.85 -5.23 3.98
N ARG A 202 14.01 -4.70 4.35
CA ARG A 202 14.69 -3.65 3.59
C ARG A 202 15.94 -4.19 2.91
N HIS A 203 15.91 -4.27 1.59
CA HIS A 203 17.05 -4.70 0.79
C HIS A 203 17.15 -3.90 -0.52
N THR A 204 18.29 -3.98 -1.20
CA THR A 204 18.58 -3.19 -2.42
C THR A 204 17.69 -3.53 -3.61
N GLY A 205 17.04 -4.70 -3.61
CA GLY A 205 16.11 -5.15 -4.67
C GLY A 205 14.65 -4.72 -4.46
N ASN A 206 14.33 -3.91 -3.43
CA ASN A 206 12.98 -3.39 -3.26
C ASN A 206 12.58 -2.44 -4.40
N ASN A 207 11.38 -2.59 -4.95
CA ASN A 207 10.85 -1.72 -6.00
C ASN A 207 10.74 -0.25 -5.57
N SER A 208 10.62 -0.01 -4.27
CA SER A 208 10.53 1.31 -3.65
C SER A 208 11.89 1.90 -3.20
N ALA A 209 13.02 1.35 -3.66
CA ALA A 209 14.36 1.77 -3.21
C ALA A 209 14.61 3.29 -3.35
N TRP A 210 14.05 3.94 -4.40
CA TRP A 210 14.17 5.38 -4.59
C TRP A 210 13.49 6.20 -3.47
N THR A 211 12.51 5.67 -2.76
CA THR A 211 11.85 6.38 -1.64
C THR A 211 12.76 6.55 -0.43
N THR A 212 13.80 5.72 -0.33
CA THR A 212 14.85 5.80 0.70
C THR A 212 16.15 6.38 0.15
N ASN A 213 16.46 6.14 -1.13
CA ASN A 213 17.59 6.71 -1.83
C ASN A 213 17.12 7.61 -2.99
N HIS A 214 16.82 8.86 -2.69
CA HIS A 214 16.28 9.82 -3.65
C HIS A 214 17.21 10.12 -4.85
N ARG A 215 18.50 9.74 -4.80
CA ARG A 215 19.40 9.83 -5.97
C ARG A 215 18.99 8.88 -7.10
N LEU A 216 18.13 7.90 -6.82
CA LEU A 216 17.56 6.98 -7.82
C LEU A 216 16.30 7.55 -8.50
N LEU A 217 15.86 8.76 -8.16
CA LEU A 217 14.69 9.39 -8.78
C LEU A 217 14.99 9.73 -10.24
N THR A 218 14.13 9.27 -11.13
CA THR A 218 14.21 9.58 -12.58
C THR A 218 13.03 10.46 -13.01
N PRO A 219 13.16 11.17 -14.15
CA PRO A 219 12.06 11.95 -14.72
C PRO A 219 10.77 11.13 -14.94
N GLU A 220 10.91 9.90 -15.43
CA GLU A 220 9.80 8.98 -15.69
C GLU A 220 9.08 8.60 -14.40
N THR A 221 9.85 8.21 -13.37
CA THR A 221 9.33 7.91 -12.03
C THR A 221 8.59 9.11 -11.45
N LEU A 222 9.17 10.32 -11.54
CA LEU A 222 8.56 11.54 -11.00
C LEU A 222 7.27 11.90 -11.73
N ASN A 223 7.26 11.81 -13.08
CA ASN A 223 6.06 12.06 -13.88
C ASN A 223 4.91 11.11 -13.51
N GLU A 224 5.22 9.84 -13.32
CA GLU A 224 4.25 8.82 -12.92
C GLU A 224 3.64 9.12 -11.55
N TYR A 225 4.49 9.51 -10.58
CA TYR A 225 4.03 9.93 -9.25
C TYR A 225 3.14 11.17 -9.30
N LEU A 226 3.57 12.21 -10.01
CA LEU A 226 2.78 13.44 -10.16
C LEU A 226 1.41 13.14 -10.77
N LEU A 227 1.36 12.29 -11.81
CA LEU A 227 0.11 11.88 -12.44
C LEU A 227 -0.81 11.14 -11.47
N VAL A 228 -0.28 10.18 -10.71
CA VAL A 228 -1.05 9.39 -9.74
C VAL A 228 -1.58 10.27 -8.61
N TYR A 229 -0.76 11.20 -8.11
CA TYR A 229 -1.18 12.14 -7.05
C TYR A 229 -2.29 13.06 -7.54
N ARG A 230 -2.20 13.64 -8.75
CA ARG A 230 -3.26 14.46 -9.34
C ARG A 230 -4.57 13.71 -9.51
N ARG A 231 -4.51 12.50 -10.06
CA ARG A 231 -5.70 11.63 -10.21
C ARG A 231 -6.33 11.31 -8.86
N ARG A 232 -5.53 11.03 -7.84
CA ARG A 232 -5.98 10.82 -6.47
C ARG A 232 -6.69 12.05 -5.93
N THR A 233 -6.08 13.24 -6.02
CA THR A 233 -6.65 14.51 -5.56
C THR A 233 -7.99 14.77 -6.24
N GLN A 234 -8.05 14.66 -7.57
CA GLN A 234 -9.30 14.85 -8.34
C GLN A 234 -10.41 13.87 -7.91
N TRP A 235 -10.06 12.62 -7.68
CA TRP A 235 -11.02 11.61 -7.25
C TRP A 235 -11.51 11.88 -5.83
N LEU A 236 -10.63 12.22 -4.89
CA LEU A 236 -10.98 12.54 -3.50
C LEU A 236 -11.83 13.80 -3.41
N THR A 237 -11.52 14.84 -4.19
CA THR A 237 -12.32 16.07 -4.26
C THR A 237 -13.76 15.78 -4.73
N LYS A 238 -13.94 14.88 -5.68
CA LYS A 238 -15.29 14.45 -6.10
C LYS A 238 -16.00 13.63 -5.02
N ARG A 239 -15.26 12.82 -4.27
CA ARG A 239 -15.80 11.94 -3.23
C ARG A 239 -16.14 12.68 -1.94
N PHE A 240 -15.32 13.67 -1.56
CA PHE A 240 -15.42 14.47 -0.35
C PHE A 240 -15.19 15.95 -0.70
N PRO A 241 -16.17 16.63 -1.32
CA PRO A 241 -16.00 18.00 -1.83
C PRO A 241 -15.75 19.03 -0.72
N GLU A 242 -16.28 18.82 0.47
CA GLU A 242 -16.08 19.73 1.62
C GLU A 242 -14.63 19.78 2.11
N SER A 243 -13.82 18.78 1.77
CA SER A 243 -12.39 18.69 2.09
C SER A 243 -11.48 18.88 0.88
N ALA A 244 -11.96 19.51 -0.20
CA ALA A 244 -11.22 19.70 -1.44
C ALA A 244 -9.84 20.36 -1.22
N ASP A 245 -9.78 21.41 -0.39
CA ASP A 245 -8.55 22.15 -0.09
C ASP A 245 -7.53 21.26 0.64
N LYS A 246 -7.98 20.39 1.52
CA LYS A 246 -7.14 19.42 2.21
C LYS A 246 -6.56 18.38 1.25
N TRP A 247 -7.34 17.88 0.29
CA TRP A 247 -6.81 16.94 -0.70
C TRP A 247 -5.80 17.61 -1.62
N GLN A 248 -6.05 18.86 -1.98
CA GLN A 248 -5.13 19.66 -2.78
C GLN A 248 -3.83 19.97 -2.01
N TYR A 249 -3.91 20.26 -0.73
CA TYR A 249 -2.74 20.42 0.12
C TYR A 249 -1.79 19.21 0.03
N PHE A 250 -2.27 17.97 0.13
CA PHE A 250 -1.42 16.78 0.04
C PHE A 250 -0.74 16.61 -1.33
N GLU A 251 -1.28 17.17 -2.38
CA GLU A 251 -0.62 17.21 -3.69
C GLU A 251 0.50 18.23 -3.71
N TRP A 252 0.26 19.44 -3.23
CA TRP A 252 1.28 20.48 -3.11
C TRP A 252 2.40 20.11 -2.13
N SER A 253 2.07 19.50 -1.00
CA SER A 253 3.02 18.96 -0.04
C SER A 253 3.98 17.95 -0.68
N PHE A 254 3.46 17.06 -1.53
CA PHE A 254 4.30 16.18 -2.32
C PHE A 254 5.19 16.96 -3.29
N MET A 255 4.65 17.93 -4.02
CA MET A 255 5.42 18.72 -4.98
C MET A 255 6.56 19.50 -4.33
N ILE A 256 6.28 20.22 -3.24
CA ILE A 256 7.34 20.99 -2.55
C ILE A 256 8.43 20.09 -1.97
N SER A 257 8.05 18.90 -1.49
CA SER A 257 9.00 17.87 -1.04
C SER A 257 9.87 17.34 -2.18
N MET A 258 9.35 17.24 -3.42
CA MET A 258 10.16 16.86 -4.58
C MET A 258 11.04 18.01 -5.05
N VAL A 259 10.56 19.25 -5.03
CA VAL A 259 11.36 20.44 -5.32
C VAL A 259 12.60 20.49 -4.41
N GLU A 260 12.41 20.36 -3.10
CA GLU A 260 13.51 20.31 -2.12
C GLU A 260 14.52 19.21 -2.48
N LYS A 261 14.06 17.98 -2.73
CA LYS A 261 14.94 16.84 -3.03
C LYS A 261 15.74 17.04 -4.32
N ILE A 262 15.08 17.51 -5.38
CA ILE A 262 15.73 17.74 -6.68
C ILE A 262 16.79 18.80 -6.57
N GLN A 263 16.52 19.90 -5.88
CA GLN A 263 17.47 20.98 -5.70
C GLN A 263 18.62 20.59 -4.78
N ARG A 264 18.33 20.05 -3.58
CA ARG A 264 19.36 19.64 -2.61
C ARG A 264 20.30 18.55 -3.14
N LEU A 265 19.78 17.63 -3.95
CA LEU A 265 20.57 16.51 -4.50
C LEU A 265 21.10 16.78 -5.91
N GLU A 266 20.83 17.99 -6.47
CA GLU A 266 21.25 18.43 -7.81
C GLU A 266 20.85 17.43 -8.92
N LEU A 267 19.58 16.96 -8.88
CA LEU A 267 19.08 15.98 -9.85
C LEU A 267 18.77 16.65 -11.19
N SER A 268 19.79 16.98 -11.94
CA SER A 268 19.71 17.75 -13.19
C SER A 268 18.80 17.11 -14.25
N ALA A 269 18.69 15.78 -14.29
CA ALA A 269 17.78 15.06 -15.18
C ALA A 269 16.30 15.42 -14.95
N CYS A 270 15.91 15.77 -13.72
CA CYS A 270 14.54 16.14 -13.35
C CYS A 270 14.24 17.64 -13.49
N ARG A 271 15.11 18.41 -14.15
CA ARG A 271 14.94 19.87 -14.30
C ARG A 271 13.62 20.28 -14.97
N PRO A 272 13.14 19.64 -16.05
CA PRO A 272 11.84 20.00 -16.64
C PRO A 272 10.66 19.83 -15.65
N GLN A 273 10.67 18.78 -14.86
CA GLN A 273 9.66 18.51 -13.83
C GLN A 273 9.75 19.53 -12.69
N LEU A 274 10.96 19.90 -12.29
CA LEU A 274 11.21 20.94 -11.28
C LEU A 274 10.58 22.28 -11.72
N GLU A 275 10.85 22.75 -12.94
CA GLU A 275 10.31 24.01 -13.46
C GLU A 275 8.77 23.98 -13.51
N ALA A 276 8.18 22.85 -13.93
CA ALA A 276 6.73 22.69 -13.95
C ALA A 276 6.13 22.77 -12.53
N MET A 277 6.72 22.06 -11.55
CA MET A 277 6.26 22.09 -10.15
C MET A 277 6.43 23.48 -9.54
N LEU A 278 7.54 24.17 -9.78
CA LEU A 278 7.76 25.55 -9.31
C LEU A 278 6.71 26.51 -9.89
N THR A 279 6.38 26.39 -11.17
CA THR A 279 5.35 27.22 -11.81
C THR A 279 3.99 27.00 -11.13
N GLU A 280 3.61 25.76 -10.90
CA GLU A 280 2.34 25.43 -10.25
C GLU A 280 2.29 25.88 -8.78
N LEU A 281 3.37 25.67 -8.02
CA LEU A 281 3.47 26.10 -6.61
C LEU A 281 3.46 27.64 -6.47
N ARG A 282 4.07 28.38 -7.41
CA ARG A 282 3.97 29.85 -7.43
C ARG A 282 2.53 30.32 -7.63
N ALA A 283 1.82 29.69 -8.56
CA ALA A 283 0.41 30.03 -8.81
C ALA A 283 -0.49 29.69 -7.59
N ALA A 284 -0.16 28.62 -6.88
CA ALA A 284 -0.92 28.14 -5.71
C ALA A 284 -0.43 28.72 -4.37
N ARG A 285 0.62 29.56 -4.34
CA ARG A 285 1.36 29.95 -3.14
C ARG A 285 0.43 30.44 -2.01
N ALA A 286 -0.47 31.38 -2.32
CA ALA A 286 -1.36 31.96 -1.30
C ALA A 286 -2.29 30.89 -0.71
N ALA A 287 -2.87 30.02 -1.53
CA ALA A 287 -3.75 28.95 -1.09
C ALA A 287 -2.99 27.90 -0.26
N PHE A 288 -1.78 27.50 -0.68
CA PHE A 288 -0.97 26.53 0.03
C PHE A 288 -0.56 27.06 1.42
N LEU A 289 -0.07 28.32 1.50
CA LEU A 289 0.33 28.92 2.77
C LEU A 289 -0.84 29.19 3.73
N ALA A 290 -2.06 29.33 3.21
CA ALA A 290 -3.26 29.50 4.01
C ALA A 290 -3.87 28.17 4.50
N CYS A 291 -3.36 27.03 4.02
CA CYS A 291 -3.90 25.73 4.38
C CYS A 291 -3.65 25.40 5.85
N PRO A 292 -4.68 25.03 6.64
CA PRO A 292 -4.51 24.68 8.06
C PRO A 292 -3.57 23.51 8.30
N GLU A 293 -3.44 22.63 7.32
CA GLU A 293 -2.61 21.42 7.36
C GLU A 293 -1.12 21.70 7.14
N ILE A 294 -0.72 22.89 6.67
CA ILE A 294 0.67 23.17 6.27
C ILE A 294 1.65 23.02 7.44
N LEU A 295 2.77 22.37 7.19
CA LEU A 295 3.84 22.16 8.15
C LEU A 295 4.86 23.31 8.08
N ASP A 296 5.50 23.66 9.22
CA ASP A 296 6.42 24.79 9.25
C ASP A 296 7.58 24.65 8.29
N PHE A 297 8.17 23.45 8.16
CA PHE A 297 9.24 23.21 7.20
C PHE A 297 8.79 23.36 5.73
N GLU A 298 7.51 23.17 5.43
CA GLU A 298 6.98 23.40 4.07
C GLU A 298 6.86 24.89 3.78
N LYS A 299 6.54 25.72 4.79
CA LYS A 299 6.58 27.18 4.66
C LYS A 299 8.00 27.66 4.36
N ASP A 300 8.98 27.12 5.11
CA ASP A 300 10.39 27.43 4.90
C ASP A 300 10.84 27.03 3.48
N TRP A 301 10.43 25.86 3.00
CA TRP A 301 10.72 25.42 1.63
C TRP A 301 10.04 26.28 0.57
N MET A 302 8.81 26.73 0.83
CA MET A 302 8.11 27.65 -0.08
C MET A 302 8.86 28.98 -0.19
N GLU A 303 9.36 29.53 0.90
CA GLU A 303 10.17 30.77 0.90
C GLU A 303 11.50 30.55 0.19
N GLN A 304 12.19 29.45 0.49
CA GLN A 304 13.52 29.16 -0.02
C GLN A 304 13.54 28.84 -1.52
N TYR A 305 12.58 28.08 -2.02
CA TYR A 305 12.65 27.47 -3.35
C TYR A 305 11.64 28.07 -4.34
N VAL A 306 10.51 28.59 -3.85
CA VAL A 306 9.44 29.07 -4.73
C VAL A 306 9.43 30.60 -4.80
N GLY A 307 9.78 31.28 -3.73
CA GLY A 307 9.92 32.74 -3.65
C GLY A 307 8.63 33.45 -3.28
#